data_fe6eacfaaf33bf9cf3132be7ccb0037f
#
_entry.id   fe6eacfaaf33bf9cf3132be7ccb0037f
#
_cell.length_a   1.000
_cell.length_b   1.000
_cell.length_c   1.000
_cell.angle_alpha   90.00
_cell.angle_beta   90.00
_cell.angle_gamma   90.00
#
_symmetry.space_group_name_H-M   'P 1'
#
loop_
_entity.id
_entity.type
_entity.pdbx_description
1 polymer ?
#
loop_
_entity_poly.entity_id
_entity_poly.type
_entity_poly.pdbx_seq_one_letter_code
_entity_poly.pdbx_strand_id
1 'polypeptide(L)'
;MENSMSRILIETTVRQTLKGLQDDPKRSIRNVVDMALHFSDGRFQSRFFRTAQTMLEYEDSAYYALVEDAANHIDPEHLVTFGMNLGYNSCTWGAQRIRTNEAQLGFNIPWTVFFLMEEPHCSRHLPQYDRAVSEGEELGIYSWILLSHGNLLELLPLIERHPDSAFFLFCRPEDISPAVLDEITPLRHLMLVVRWGDQADEACAMLRNARLPYSVYYPYSPDDLSFIRSGDLFCDTQQLHPLFTVLAAKPDCPAEIQHQAHQAAEELLLIISQSPW
;
A
#
# COMPACT_ATOMS: atom_id res chain seq x y z
N MET A 1 24.00 -13.46 -5.58
CA MET A 1 23.47 -14.61 -6.36
C MET A 1 22.29 -15.30 -5.64
N GLU A 2 22.37 -15.63 -4.36
CA GLU A 2 21.28 -16.25 -3.59
C GLU A 2 19.98 -15.43 -3.57
N ASN A 3 20.08 -14.11 -3.37
CA ASN A 3 18.90 -13.21 -3.36
C ASN A 3 18.20 -13.12 -4.72
N SER A 4 18.92 -13.23 -5.82
CA SER A 4 18.33 -13.19 -7.16
C SER A 4 17.49 -14.46 -7.46
N MET A 5 17.95 -15.62 -7.02
CA MET A 5 17.21 -16.88 -7.20
C MET A 5 15.94 -16.92 -6.33
N SER A 6 16.03 -16.49 -5.09
CA SER A 6 14.87 -16.41 -4.18
C SER A 6 13.80 -15.45 -4.71
N ARG A 7 14.21 -14.27 -5.21
CA ARG A 7 13.29 -13.30 -5.84
C ARG A 7 12.56 -13.90 -7.04
N ILE A 8 13.30 -14.55 -7.94
CA ILE A 8 12.72 -15.19 -9.14
C ILE A 8 11.71 -16.29 -8.76
N LEU A 9 12.04 -17.11 -7.76
CA LEU A 9 11.16 -18.16 -7.29
C LEU A 9 9.87 -17.58 -6.70
N ILE A 10 9.97 -16.58 -5.83
CA ILE A 10 8.82 -15.93 -5.20
C ILE A 10 7.96 -15.23 -6.26
N GLU A 11 8.56 -14.47 -7.19
CA GLU A 11 7.84 -13.81 -8.28
C GLU A 11 7.10 -14.84 -9.16
N THR A 12 7.76 -15.94 -9.50
CA THR A 12 7.14 -17.01 -10.29
C THR A 12 5.94 -17.59 -9.56
N THR A 13 6.06 -17.79 -8.24
CA THR A 13 4.95 -18.32 -7.43
C THR A 13 3.80 -17.31 -7.35
N VAL A 14 4.09 -16.03 -7.14
CA VAL A 14 3.07 -14.95 -7.14
C VAL A 14 2.33 -14.93 -8.48
N ARG A 15 3.05 -14.98 -9.60
CA ARG A 15 2.46 -15.01 -10.94
C ARG A 15 1.59 -16.27 -11.18
N GLN A 16 2.02 -17.41 -10.69
CA GLN A 16 1.23 -18.65 -10.75
C GLN A 16 -0.04 -18.56 -9.90
N THR A 17 0.07 -17.97 -8.72
CA THR A 17 -1.09 -17.78 -7.84
C THR A 17 -2.11 -16.81 -8.45
N LEU A 18 -1.68 -15.70 -9.03
CA LEU A 18 -2.59 -14.77 -9.73
C LEU A 18 -3.35 -15.48 -10.87
N LYS A 19 -2.70 -16.41 -11.59
CA LYS A 19 -3.40 -17.25 -12.57
C LYS A 19 -4.37 -18.24 -11.92
N GLY A 20 -4.00 -18.83 -10.80
CA GLY A 20 -4.83 -19.76 -10.05
C GLY A 20 -6.05 -19.13 -9.37
N LEU A 21 -6.05 -17.78 -9.19
CA LEU A 21 -7.22 -17.06 -8.67
C LEU A 21 -8.46 -17.18 -9.57
N GLN A 22 -8.28 -17.45 -10.86
CA GLN A 22 -9.40 -17.68 -11.78
C GLN A 22 -10.08 -19.03 -11.57
N ASP A 23 -9.36 -20.03 -11.05
CA ASP A 23 -9.86 -21.40 -10.86
C ASP A 23 -10.35 -21.63 -9.42
N ASP A 24 -9.55 -21.25 -8.43
CA ASP A 24 -9.86 -21.40 -7.00
C ASP A 24 -9.27 -20.20 -6.21
N PRO A 25 -10.01 -19.08 -6.13
CA PRO A 25 -9.54 -17.86 -5.47
C PRO A 25 -9.13 -18.09 -4.02
N LYS A 26 -9.99 -18.76 -3.24
CA LYS A 26 -9.79 -18.94 -1.80
C LYS A 26 -8.53 -19.74 -1.49
N ARG A 27 -8.33 -20.85 -2.19
CA ARG A 27 -7.14 -21.69 -2.04
C ARG A 27 -5.86 -20.96 -2.48
N SER A 28 -5.94 -20.24 -3.58
CA SER A 28 -4.80 -19.50 -4.13
C SER A 28 -4.32 -18.41 -3.19
N ILE A 29 -5.25 -17.64 -2.60
CA ILE A 29 -4.95 -16.58 -1.62
C ILE A 29 -4.31 -17.18 -0.36
N ARG A 30 -4.89 -18.24 0.21
CA ARG A 30 -4.33 -18.92 1.40
C ARG A 30 -2.91 -19.40 1.14
N ASN A 31 -2.66 -20.05 0.01
CA ASN A 31 -1.33 -20.54 -0.35
C ASN A 31 -0.28 -19.42 -0.43
N VAL A 32 -0.63 -18.22 -0.95
CA VAL A 32 0.30 -17.07 -0.96
C VAL A 32 0.59 -16.57 0.44
N VAL A 33 -0.41 -16.44 1.28
CA VAL A 33 -0.22 -15.96 2.67
C VAL A 33 0.59 -16.97 3.47
N ASP A 34 0.33 -18.27 3.32
CA ASP A 34 1.08 -19.34 3.99
C ASP A 34 2.53 -19.38 3.53
N MET A 35 2.76 -19.23 2.22
CA MET A 35 4.10 -19.13 1.65
C MET A 35 4.82 -17.89 2.16
N ALA A 36 4.17 -16.72 2.16
CA ALA A 36 4.75 -15.48 2.64
C ALA A 36 5.11 -15.57 4.13
N LEU A 37 4.27 -16.23 4.94
CA LEU A 37 4.56 -16.49 6.35
C LEU A 37 5.75 -17.46 6.50
N HIS A 38 5.84 -18.49 5.67
CA HIS A 38 6.95 -19.46 5.72
C HIS A 38 8.30 -18.79 5.41
N PHE A 39 8.32 -17.82 4.47
CA PHE A 39 9.53 -17.06 4.13
C PHE A 39 9.74 -15.80 4.98
N SER A 40 8.81 -15.50 5.91
CA SER A 40 8.95 -14.34 6.79
C SER A 40 9.97 -14.62 7.89
N ASP A 41 10.98 -13.75 7.98
CA ASP A 41 12.03 -13.80 8.99
C ASP A 41 12.04 -12.50 9.81
N GLY A 42 11.34 -12.51 10.94
CA GLY A 42 11.27 -11.36 11.84
C GLY A 42 9.88 -11.12 12.43
N ARG A 43 9.84 -10.41 13.57
CA ARG A 43 8.61 -10.17 14.36
C ARG A 43 7.52 -9.45 13.56
N PHE A 44 7.89 -8.40 12.83
CA PHE A 44 6.93 -7.57 12.10
C PHE A 44 6.27 -8.37 10.97
N GLN A 45 7.09 -9.01 10.15
CA GLN A 45 6.61 -9.81 9.00
C GLN A 45 5.73 -10.97 9.46
N SER A 46 6.19 -11.74 10.46
CA SER A 46 5.42 -12.85 11.00
C SER A 46 4.08 -12.40 11.60
N ARG A 47 4.04 -11.22 12.27
CA ARG A 47 2.79 -10.66 12.80
C ARG A 47 1.85 -10.26 11.67
N PHE A 48 2.35 -9.56 10.65
CA PHE A 48 1.56 -9.13 9.50
C PHE A 48 0.91 -10.33 8.78
N PHE A 49 1.69 -11.35 8.42
CA PHE A 49 1.14 -12.52 7.72
C PHE A 49 0.25 -13.39 8.61
N ARG A 50 0.48 -13.46 9.91
CA ARG A 50 -0.47 -14.12 10.84
C ARG A 50 -1.79 -13.37 10.92
N THR A 51 -1.76 -12.05 10.95
CA THR A 51 -2.98 -11.23 10.86
C THR A 51 -3.72 -11.52 9.56
N ALA A 52 -3.02 -11.56 8.42
CA ALA A 52 -3.62 -11.94 7.13
C ALA A 52 -4.21 -13.36 7.15
N GLN A 53 -3.54 -14.35 7.79
CA GLN A 53 -4.12 -15.69 7.98
C GLN A 53 -5.41 -15.64 8.79
N THR A 54 -5.44 -14.88 9.90
CA THR A 54 -6.65 -14.72 10.72
C THR A 54 -7.78 -14.08 9.93
N MET A 55 -7.47 -13.09 9.08
CA MET A 55 -8.46 -12.46 8.20
C MET A 55 -9.05 -13.44 7.17
N LEU A 56 -8.32 -14.49 6.80
CA LEU A 56 -8.72 -15.51 5.83
C LEU A 56 -9.16 -16.84 6.48
N GLU A 57 -9.30 -16.89 7.80
CA GLU A 57 -9.65 -18.11 8.54
C GLU A 57 -11.07 -18.59 8.19
N TYR A 58 -12.00 -17.66 8.04
CA TYR A 58 -13.39 -17.97 7.70
C TYR A 58 -13.58 -18.03 6.19
N GLU A 59 -14.28 -19.05 5.71
CA GLU A 59 -14.52 -19.23 4.27
C GLU A 59 -15.36 -18.11 3.64
N ASP A 60 -16.19 -17.47 4.44
CA ASP A 60 -17.05 -16.35 4.01
C ASP A 60 -16.45 -14.97 4.32
N SER A 61 -15.16 -14.93 4.64
CA SER A 61 -14.49 -13.66 4.90
C SER A 61 -14.55 -12.73 3.69
N ALA A 62 -14.93 -11.49 3.92
CA ALA A 62 -15.00 -10.44 2.89
C ALA A 62 -13.64 -10.15 2.22
N TYR A 63 -12.55 -10.50 2.87
CA TYR A 63 -11.20 -10.33 2.29
C TYR A 63 -10.96 -11.19 1.06
N TYR A 64 -11.65 -12.34 0.91
CA TYR A 64 -11.58 -13.12 -0.34
C TYR A 64 -12.17 -12.34 -1.51
N ALA A 65 -13.34 -11.72 -1.31
CA ALA A 65 -13.96 -10.90 -2.35
C ALA A 65 -13.09 -9.68 -2.72
N LEU A 66 -12.45 -9.05 -1.72
CA LEU A 66 -11.52 -7.93 -1.95
C LEU A 66 -10.34 -8.35 -2.82
N VAL A 67 -9.68 -9.47 -2.51
CA VAL A 67 -8.51 -9.93 -3.28
C VAL A 67 -8.93 -10.40 -4.67
N GLU A 68 -10.08 -11.07 -4.79
CA GLU A 68 -10.64 -11.48 -6.08
C GLU A 68 -10.98 -10.25 -6.95
N ASP A 69 -11.60 -9.22 -6.39
CA ASP A 69 -11.88 -7.97 -7.08
C ASP A 69 -10.57 -7.31 -7.56
N ALA A 70 -9.57 -7.18 -6.69
CA ALA A 70 -8.26 -6.63 -7.05
C ALA A 70 -7.60 -7.41 -8.20
N ALA A 71 -7.60 -8.75 -8.15
CA ALA A 71 -7.01 -9.59 -9.17
C ALA A 71 -7.73 -9.50 -10.53
N ASN A 72 -9.04 -9.27 -10.52
CA ASN A 72 -9.85 -9.17 -11.74
C ASN A 72 -9.75 -7.79 -12.41
N HIS A 73 -9.58 -6.72 -11.63
CA HIS A 73 -9.66 -5.34 -12.14
C HIS A 73 -8.30 -4.69 -12.33
N ILE A 74 -7.30 -4.99 -11.52
CA ILE A 74 -5.97 -4.39 -11.65
C ILE A 74 -5.17 -5.14 -12.73
N ASP A 75 -4.34 -4.41 -13.47
CA ASP A 75 -3.41 -5.03 -14.41
C ASP A 75 -2.46 -5.99 -13.65
N PRO A 76 -2.29 -7.26 -14.09
CA PRO A 76 -1.47 -8.24 -13.39
C PRO A 76 -0.01 -7.80 -13.19
N GLU A 77 0.56 -7.05 -14.14
CA GLU A 77 1.95 -6.59 -14.02
C GLU A 77 2.11 -5.50 -12.94
N HIS A 78 1.07 -4.66 -12.72
CA HIS A 78 1.05 -3.74 -11.58
C HIS A 78 0.98 -4.50 -10.25
N LEU A 79 0.08 -5.49 -10.14
CA LEU A 79 -0.02 -6.31 -8.92
C LEU A 79 1.29 -7.02 -8.61
N VAL A 80 1.92 -7.63 -9.62
CA VAL A 80 3.19 -8.35 -9.44
C VAL A 80 4.29 -7.38 -9.07
N THR A 81 4.50 -6.30 -9.84
CA THR A 81 5.61 -5.38 -9.61
C THR A 81 5.48 -4.67 -8.27
N PHE A 82 4.31 -4.08 -8.00
CA PHE A 82 4.08 -3.41 -6.72
C PHE A 82 4.16 -4.39 -5.55
N GLY A 83 3.53 -5.56 -5.68
CA GLY A 83 3.56 -6.60 -4.64
C GLY A 83 4.97 -7.12 -4.35
N MET A 84 5.79 -7.31 -5.36
CA MET A 84 7.20 -7.73 -5.20
C MET A 84 8.04 -6.61 -4.55
N ASN A 85 7.84 -5.36 -4.95
CA ASN A 85 8.58 -4.25 -4.34
C ASN A 85 8.19 -4.05 -2.87
N LEU A 86 6.91 -4.09 -2.55
CA LEU A 86 6.44 -3.96 -1.17
C LEU A 86 6.73 -5.23 -0.34
N GLY A 87 6.36 -6.39 -0.85
CA GLY A 87 6.45 -7.65 -0.10
C GLY A 87 7.86 -8.21 -0.02
N TYR A 88 8.57 -8.31 -1.14
CA TYR A 88 9.91 -8.87 -1.16
C TYR A 88 10.99 -7.81 -0.92
N ASN A 89 11.05 -6.75 -1.75
CA ASN A 89 12.13 -5.78 -1.65
C ASN A 89 12.08 -5.03 -0.31
N SER A 90 10.90 -4.59 0.14
CA SER A 90 10.75 -3.83 1.39
C SER A 90 10.65 -4.75 2.62
N CYS A 91 9.64 -5.65 2.66
CA CYS A 91 9.35 -6.41 3.87
C CYS A 91 10.27 -7.62 4.10
N THR A 92 11.04 -8.09 3.10
CA THR A 92 11.91 -9.26 3.24
C THR A 92 13.37 -8.88 3.13
N TRP A 93 13.84 -8.59 1.94
CA TRP A 93 15.25 -8.30 1.69
C TRP A 93 15.68 -6.96 2.30
N GLY A 94 14.91 -5.91 2.12
CA GLY A 94 15.15 -4.59 2.72
C GLY A 94 15.17 -4.64 4.24
N ALA A 95 14.20 -5.33 4.85
CA ALA A 95 14.16 -5.51 6.29
C ALA A 95 15.38 -6.26 6.84
N GLN A 96 15.96 -7.22 6.11
CA GLN A 96 17.23 -7.87 6.48
C GLN A 96 18.41 -6.90 6.39
N ARG A 97 18.47 -6.08 5.32
CA ARG A 97 19.48 -5.03 5.17
C ARG A 97 19.41 -3.98 6.27
N ILE A 98 18.20 -3.52 6.60
CA ILE A 98 17.97 -2.58 7.70
C ILE A 98 18.59 -3.14 8.98
N ARG A 99 18.27 -4.38 9.38
CA ARG A 99 18.81 -4.99 10.60
C ARG A 99 20.35 -5.09 10.58
N THR A 100 20.93 -5.42 9.44
CA THR A 100 22.38 -5.49 9.28
C THR A 100 23.02 -4.10 9.43
N ASN A 101 22.44 -3.10 8.78
CA ASN A 101 22.92 -1.72 8.84
C ASN A 101 22.72 -1.10 10.22
N GLU A 102 21.59 -1.35 10.91
CA GLU A 102 21.36 -0.94 12.30
C GLU A 102 22.43 -1.48 13.25
N ALA A 103 22.79 -2.76 13.09
CA ALA A 103 23.84 -3.38 13.91
C ALA A 103 25.21 -2.77 13.66
N GLN A 104 25.50 -2.31 12.45
CA GLN A 104 26.78 -1.68 12.09
C GLN A 104 26.84 -0.20 12.44
N LEU A 105 25.75 0.54 12.22
CA LEU A 105 25.67 1.99 12.36
C LEU A 105 25.29 2.43 13.77
N GLY A 106 24.64 1.57 14.56
CA GLY A 106 24.27 1.84 15.96
C GLY A 106 23.05 2.75 16.13
N PHE A 107 22.21 2.92 15.11
CA PHE A 107 20.94 3.65 15.19
C PHE A 107 19.82 2.92 14.43
N ASN A 108 18.58 3.21 14.78
CA ASN A 108 17.41 2.61 14.14
C ASN A 108 17.16 3.24 12.76
N ILE A 109 16.88 2.38 11.78
CA ILE A 109 16.57 2.77 10.41
C ILE A 109 15.05 2.55 10.18
N PRO A 110 14.30 3.56 9.69
CA PRO A 110 12.89 3.39 9.45
C PRO A 110 12.64 2.42 8.29
N TRP A 111 11.55 1.67 8.39
CA TRP A 111 11.11 0.77 7.32
C TRP A 111 10.50 1.52 6.12
N THR A 112 9.86 2.65 6.39
CA THR A 112 9.24 3.54 5.39
C THR A 112 9.52 4.99 5.73
N VAL A 113 9.57 5.84 4.72
CA VAL A 113 9.78 7.29 4.88
C VAL A 113 8.65 8.05 4.23
N PHE A 114 8.20 9.11 4.92
CA PHE A 114 7.20 10.04 4.44
C PHE A 114 7.88 11.31 3.94
N PHE A 115 7.57 11.71 2.71
CA PHE A 115 7.93 13.01 2.18
C PHE A 115 6.69 13.91 2.14
N LEU A 116 6.71 14.98 2.92
CA LEU A 116 5.70 16.02 2.90
C LEU A 116 6.06 17.02 1.80
N MET A 117 5.34 16.96 0.69
CA MET A 117 5.61 17.75 -0.51
C MET A 117 4.54 18.83 -0.67
N GLU A 118 4.41 19.69 0.34
CA GLU A 118 3.35 20.69 0.44
C GLU A 118 3.63 21.98 -0.36
N GLU A 119 4.86 22.18 -0.82
CA GLU A 119 5.24 23.40 -1.50
C GLU A 119 4.85 23.38 -2.99
N PRO A 120 4.35 24.51 -3.54
CA PRO A 120 3.97 24.59 -4.96
C PRO A 120 5.15 24.42 -5.94
N HIS A 121 6.36 24.18 -5.45
CA HIS A 121 7.59 24.02 -6.25
C HIS A 121 8.47 22.87 -5.79
N CYS A 122 7.87 21.69 -5.49
CA CYS A 122 8.64 20.50 -5.12
C CYS A 122 9.65 20.08 -6.19
N SER A 123 9.41 20.42 -7.45
CA SER A 123 10.36 20.17 -8.56
C SER A 123 11.76 20.71 -8.31
N ARG A 124 11.90 21.81 -7.56
CA ARG A 124 13.22 22.38 -7.20
C ARG A 124 14.01 21.49 -6.23
N HIS A 125 13.30 20.68 -5.44
CA HIS A 125 13.87 19.81 -4.42
C HIS A 125 13.94 18.33 -4.86
N LEU A 126 13.50 18.02 -6.08
CA LEU A 126 13.57 16.65 -6.59
C LEU A 126 14.95 16.02 -6.50
N PRO A 127 16.08 16.72 -6.77
CA PRO A 127 17.40 16.13 -6.61
C PRO A 127 17.74 15.73 -5.16
N GLN A 128 17.22 16.47 -4.16
CA GLN A 128 17.40 16.12 -2.76
C GLN A 128 16.56 14.90 -2.37
N TYR A 129 15.30 14.82 -2.84
CA TYR A 129 14.46 13.65 -2.64
C TYR A 129 15.01 12.41 -3.33
N ASP A 130 15.49 12.55 -4.57
CA ASP A 130 16.12 11.48 -5.33
C ASP A 130 17.35 10.90 -4.61
N ARG A 131 18.20 11.80 -4.10
CA ARG A 131 19.33 11.40 -3.27
C ARG A 131 18.90 10.69 -1.98
N ALA A 132 17.87 11.19 -1.29
CA ALA A 132 17.36 10.59 -0.08
C ALA A 132 16.78 9.20 -0.33
N VAL A 133 16.07 9.00 -1.46
CA VAL A 133 15.59 7.68 -1.87
C VAL A 133 16.77 6.75 -2.16
N SER A 134 17.75 7.19 -2.95
CA SER A 134 18.94 6.39 -3.28
C SER A 134 19.72 5.95 -2.02
N GLU A 135 20.00 6.88 -1.10
CA GLU A 135 20.67 6.58 0.17
C GLU A 135 19.82 5.65 1.06
N GLY A 136 18.49 5.83 1.05
CA GLY A 136 17.56 4.96 1.75
C GLY A 136 17.53 3.54 1.19
N GLU A 137 17.54 3.37 -0.12
CA GLU A 137 17.63 2.06 -0.78
C GLU A 137 18.94 1.34 -0.41
N GLU A 138 20.06 2.06 -0.29
CA GLU A 138 21.33 1.53 0.21
C GLU A 138 21.21 1.03 1.66
N LEU A 139 20.38 1.67 2.48
CA LEU A 139 20.10 1.25 3.85
C LEU A 139 19.10 0.10 3.94
N GLY A 140 18.30 -0.15 2.89
CA GLY A 140 17.28 -1.19 2.83
C GLY A 140 15.83 -0.67 2.87
N ILE A 141 15.63 0.64 2.70
CA ILE A 141 14.30 1.27 2.65
C ILE A 141 13.79 1.21 1.21
N TYR A 142 12.70 0.47 0.98
CA TYR A 142 12.06 0.28 -0.33
C TYR A 142 10.56 0.63 -0.32
N SER A 143 10.09 1.35 0.71
CA SER A 143 8.71 1.82 0.81
C SER A 143 8.70 3.32 1.09
N TRP A 144 8.05 4.08 0.20
CA TRP A 144 8.05 5.54 0.21
C TRP A 144 6.63 6.08 0.15
N ILE A 145 6.30 7.01 1.02
CA ILE A 145 5.00 7.67 1.06
C ILE A 145 5.21 9.13 0.71
N LEU A 146 4.60 9.55 -0.40
CA LEU A 146 4.68 10.91 -0.91
C LEU A 146 3.33 11.58 -0.66
N LEU A 147 3.30 12.61 0.20
CA LEU A 147 2.11 13.44 0.39
C LEU A 147 2.24 14.68 -0.50
N SER A 148 1.47 14.71 -1.58
CA SER A 148 1.46 15.83 -2.51
C SER A 148 0.19 16.66 -2.35
N HIS A 149 0.35 17.98 -2.42
CA HIS A 149 -0.74 18.93 -2.49
C HIS A 149 -0.68 19.69 -3.82
N GLY A 150 -0.76 18.97 -4.95
CA GLY A 150 -0.75 19.66 -6.24
C GLY A 150 -0.24 18.80 -7.39
N ASN A 151 0.62 19.33 -8.21
CA ASN A 151 1.00 18.76 -9.49
C ASN A 151 1.70 17.39 -9.38
N LEU A 152 0.93 16.30 -9.55
CA LEU A 152 1.45 14.94 -9.51
C LEU A 152 2.54 14.69 -10.56
N LEU A 153 2.41 15.29 -11.74
CA LEU A 153 3.34 15.08 -12.85
C LEU A 153 4.77 15.50 -12.52
N GLU A 154 4.94 16.49 -11.63
CA GLU A 154 6.27 16.92 -11.19
C GLU A 154 7.02 15.85 -10.36
N LEU A 155 6.30 14.92 -9.74
CA LEU A 155 6.87 13.88 -8.88
C LEU A 155 7.21 12.58 -9.63
N LEU A 156 6.62 12.37 -10.82
CA LEU A 156 6.78 11.13 -11.57
C LEU A 156 8.24 10.83 -11.93
N PRO A 157 9.10 11.81 -12.30
CA PRO A 157 10.52 11.55 -12.56
C PRO A 157 11.30 11.01 -11.37
N LEU A 158 10.88 11.31 -10.13
CA LEU A 158 11.44 10.72 -8.92
C LEU A 158 11.06 9.23 -8.83
N ILE A 159 9.78 8.93 -9.02
CA ILE A 159 9.26 7.56 -8.94
C ILE A 159 9.88 6.68 -10.03
N GLU A 160 9.93 7.18 -11.27
CA GLU A 160 10.47 6.46 -12.42
C GLU A 160 11.93 6.00 -12.22
N ARG A 161 12.74 6.79 -11.51
CA ARG A 161 14.15 6.47 -11.27
C ARG A 161 14.40 5.37 -10.25
N HIS A 162 13.39 4.99 -9.47
CA HIS A 162 13.50 4.01 -8.39
C HIS A 162 12.56 2.80 -8.58
N PRO A 163 12.73 2.03 -9.67
CA PRO A 163 11.78 0.98 -10.05
C PRO A 163 11.72 -0.22 -9.10
N ASP A 164 12.69 -0.37 -8.21
CA ASP A 164 12.73 -1.45 -7.21
C ASP A 164 12.04 -1.07 -5.88
N SER A 165 11.62 0.17 -5.73
CA SER A 165 10.89 0.69 -4.56
C SER A 165 9.37 0.67 -4.80
N ALA A 166 8.57 0.61 -3.71
CA ALA A 166 7.13 0.79 -3.73
C ALA A 166 6.79 2.22 -3.32
N PHE A 167 6.07 2.95 -4.16
CA PHE A 167 5.64 4.31 -3.89
C PHE A 167 4.14 4.37 -3.64
N PHE A 168 3.76 5.05 -2.56
CA PHE A 168 2.38 5.43 -2.25
C PHE A 168 2.28 6.95 -2.43
N LEU A 169 1.55 7.40 -3.44
CA LEU A 169 1.37 8.81 -3.74
C LEU A 169 -0.01 9.27 -3.30
N PHE A 170 -0.05 10.01 -2.20
CA PHE A 170 -1.26 10.63 -1.67
C PHE A 170 -1.62 11.86 -2.50
N CYS A 171 -2.85 11.92 -2.98
CA CYS A 171 -3.33 12.95 -3.88
C CYS A 171 -4.78 13.31 -3.62
N ARG A 172 -5.24 14.41 -4.19
CA ARG A 172 -6.64 14.83 -4.16
C ARG A 172 -7.35 14.27 -5.40
N PRO A 173 -8.68 14.07 -5.35
CA PRO A 173 -9.45 13.61 -6.50
C PRO A 173 -9.27 14.49 -7.75
N GLU A 174 -9.24 15.81 -7.56
CA GLU A 174 -9.07 16.79 -8.63
C GLU A 174 -7.70 16.73 -9.33
N ASP A 175 -6.71 16.09 -8.73
CA ASP A 175 -5.39 15.87 -9.33
C ASP A 175 -5.41 14.74 -10.37
N ILE A 176 -6.46 13.91 -10.40
CA ILE A 176 -6.60 12.77 -11.31
C ILE A 176 -7.24 13.26 -12.61
N SER A 177 -6.52 13.13 -13.72
CA SER A 177 -6.98 13.50 -15.06
C SER A 177 -6.51 12.48 -16.09
N PRO A 178 -7.09 12.43 -17.29
CA PRO A 178 -6.62 11.54 -18.36
C PRO A 178 -5.13 11.71 -18.66
N ALA A 179 -4.61 12.94 -18.65
CA ALA A 179 -3.19 13.20 -18.88
C ALA A 179 -2.30 12.60 -17.75
N VAL A 180 -2.76 12.67 -16.49
CA VAL A 180 -2.06 12.03 -15.36
C VAL A 180 -2.11 10.52 -15.51
N LEU A 181 -3.25 9.94 -15.92
CA LEU A 181 -3.37 8.49 -16.11
C LEU A 181 -2.40 7.96 -17.17
N ASP A 182 -2.26 8.67 -18.28
CA ASP A 182 -1.32 8.29 -19.37
C ASP A 182 0.12 8.21 -18.86
N GLU A 183 0.53 9.13 -18.00
CA GLU A 183 1.90 9.20 -17.44
C GLU A 183 2.14 8.20 -16.30
N ILE A 184 1.14 7.91 -15.46
CA ILE A 184 1.31 6.99 -14.34
C ILE A 184 1.13 5.51 -14.72
N THR A 185 0.41 5.21 -15.80
CA THR A 185 0.16 3.82 -16.24
C THR A 185 1.43 3.01 -16.46
N PRO A 186 2.55 3.55 -16.96
CA PRO A 186 3.79 2.79 -17.06
C PRO A 186 4.48 2.51 -15.72
N LEU A 187 4.16 3.25 -14.65
CA LEU A 187 4.82 3.19 -13.34
C LEU A 187 4.23 2.07 -12.48
N ARG A 188 4.59 0.82 -12.77
CA ARG A 188 4.02 -0.39 -12.14
C ARG A 188 4.28 -0.53 -10.63
N HIS A 189 5.18 0.26 -10.08
CA HIS A 189 5.57 0.29 -8.68
C HIS A 189 4.96 1.46 -7.91
N LEU A 190 3.97 2.14 -8.52
CA LEU A 190 3.22 3.24 -7.95
C LEU A 190 1.79 2.79 -7.58
N MET A 191 1.33 3.21 -6.39
CA MET A 191 -0.07 3.17 -5.97
C MET A 191 -0.53 4.57 -5.62
N LEU A 192 -1.65 5.00 -6.18
CA LEU A 192 -2.29 6.24 -5.77
C LEU A 192 -3.14 6.03 -4.52
N VAL A 193 -3.08 6.97 -3.58
CA VAL A 193 -3.92 7.00 -2.38
C VAL A 193 -4.75 8.28 -2.45
N VAL A 194 -6.01 8.13 -2.89
CA VAL A 194 -6.90 9.25 -3.21
C VAL A 194 -7.61 9.73 -1.94
N ARG A 195 -7.69 11.04 -1.73
CA ARG A 195 -8.45 11.60 -0.62
C ARG A 195 -9.94 11.27 -0.78
N TRP A 196 -10.53 10.64 0.23
CA TRP A 196 -11.96 10.41 0.28
C TRP A 196 -12.72 11.72 0.52
N GLY A 197 -13.80 11.94 -0.19
CA GLY A 197 -14.63 13.14 -0.17
C GLY A 197 -15.22 13.46 -1.54
N ASP A 198 -15.55 14.71 -1.78
CA ASP A 198 -16.11 15.16 -3.04
C ASP A 198 -15.24 14.73 -4.23
N GLN A 199 -15.87 14.22 -5.29
CA GLN A 199 -15.24 13.73 -6.52
C GLN A 199 -14.34 12.48 -6.37
N ALA A 200 -14.27 11.87 -5.19
CA ALA A 200 -13.47 10.66 -5.00
C ALA A 200 -13.99 9.47 -5.82
N ASP A 201 -15.29 9.39 -6.03
CA ASP A 201 -15.97 8.37 -6.84
C ASP A 201 -15.54 8.46 -8.32
N GLU A 202 -15.55 9.65 -8.91
CA GLU A 202 -15.11 9.88 -10.28
C GLU A 202 -13.62 9.54 -10.45
N ALA A 203 -12.77 10.00 -9.52
CA ALA A 203 -11.33 9.75 -9.56
C ALA A 203 -11.01 8.24 -9.42
N CYS A 204 -11.64 7.57 -8.46
CA CYS A 204 -11.46 6.12 -8.27
C CYS A 204 -11.99 5.31 -9.47
N ALA A 205 -13.13 5.72 -10.07
CA ALA A 205 -13.64 5.09 -11.28
C ALA A 205 -12.68 5.24 -12.46
N MET A 206 -12.02 6.39 -12.61
CA MET A 206 -11.00 6.59 -13.64
C MET A 206 -9.79 5.66 -13.44
N LEU A 207 -9.28 5.55 -12.20
CA LEU A 207 -8.17 4.65 -11.87
C LEU A 207 -8.54 3.18 -12.10
N ARG A 208 -9.75 2.78 -11.69
CA ARG A 208 -10.28 1.43 -11.90
C ARG A 208 -10.41 1.09 -13.39
N ASN A 209 -10.94 2.01 -14.20
CA ASN A 209 -11.04 1.83 -15.64
C ASN A 209 -9.66 1.74 -16.33
N ALA A 210 -8.67 2.46 -15.81
CA ALA A 210 -7.28 2.36 -16.24
C ALA A 210 -6.56 1.12 -15.69
N ARG A 211 -7.24 0.27 -14.89
CA ARG A 211 -6.70 -0.95 -14.27
C ARG A 211 -5.49 -0.72 -13.36
N LEU A 212 -5.43 0.45 -12.72
CA LEU A 212 -4.35 0.84 -11.81
C LEU A 212 -4.66 0.47 -10.36
N PRO A 213 -3.64 0.10 -9.55
CA PRO A 213 -3.82 -0.08 -8.12
C PRO A 213 -4.05 1.27 -7.44
N TYR A 214 -5.09 1.35 -6.62
CA TYR A 214 -5.37 2.55 -5.81
C TYR A 214 -5.95 2.19 -4.46
N SER A 215 -5.86 3.16 -3.56
CA SER A 215 -6.42 3.13 -2.22
C SER A 215 -7.04 4.49 -1.93
N VAL A 216 -7.74 4.61 -0.80
CA VAL A 216 -8.29 5.89 -0.38
C VAL A 216 -7.77 6.27 1.00
N TYR A 217 -7.71 7.57 1.32
CA TYR A 217 -7.41 8.02 2.67
C TYR A 217 -8.44 9.03 3.18
N TYR A 218 -8.69 8.95 4.47
CA TYR A 218 -9.58 9.85 5.18
C TYR A 218 -8.80 10.68 6.20
N PRO A 219 -8.67 12.01 6.01
CA PRO A 219 -8.06 12.91 6.99
C PRO A 219 -9.08 13.20 8.10
N TYR A 220 -8.86 12.63 9.29
CA TYR A 220 -9.80 12.72 10.40
C TYR A 220 -9.36 13.66 11.52
N SER A 221 -10.35 14.16 12.25
CA SER A 221 -10.27 15.00 13.45
C SER A 221 -11.06 14.35 14.61
N PRO A 222 -11.08 14.90 15.82
CA PRO A 222 -11.88 14.38 16.93
C PRO A 222 -13.37 14.20 16.61
N ASP A 223 -13.93 15.08 15.78
CA ASP A 223 -15.35 15.07 15.42
C ASP A 223 -15.72 13.87 14.55
N ASP A 224 -14.74 13.27 13.87
CA ASP A 224 -14.93 12.15 12.96
C ASP A 224 -14.87 10.78 13.67
N LEU A 225 -14.54 10.73 14.97
CA LEU A 225 -14.34 9.48 15.70
C LEU A 225 -15.57 8.58 15.73
N SER A 226 -16.77 9.17 15.84
CA SER A 226 -18.03 8.43 15.81
C SER A 226 -18.27 7.73 14.48
N PHE A 227 -17.95 8.39 13.37
CA PHE A 227 -18.07 7.88 12.00
C PHE A 227 -17.08 6.73 11.73
N ILE A 228 -15.87 6.81 12.32
CA ILE A 228 -14.89 5.71 12.26
C ILE A 228 -15.37 4.51 13.07
N ARG A 229 -15.85 4.75 14.31
CA ARG A 229 -16.26 3.69 15.24
C ARG A 229 -17.52 2.93 14.82
N SER A 230 -18.47 3.59 14.17
CA SER A 230 -19.66 2.94 13.63
C SER A 230 -19.35 1.99 12.47
N GLY A 231 -18.21 2.16 11.80
CA GLY A 231 -17.87 1.44 10.58
C GLY A 231 -18.45 2.09 9.30
N ASP A 232 -19.26 3.15 9.43
CA ASP A 232 -19.91 3.81 8.28
C ASP A 232 -18.86 4.34 7.28
N LEU A 233 -17.74 4.90 7.78
CA LEU A 233 -16.64 5.33 6.92
C LEU A 233 -16.13 4.18 6.02
N PHE A 234 -16.00 2.99 6.58
CA PHE A 234 -15.47 1.85 5.82
C PHE A 234 -16.50 1.31 4.84
N CYS A 235 -17.77 1.31 5.20
CA CYS A 235 -18.86 0.98 4.29
C CYS A 235 -18.92 1.94 3.10
N ASP A 236 -18.79 3.24 3.35
CA ASP A 236 -18.82 4.25 2.30
C ASP A 236 -17.57 4.17 1.39
N THR A 237 -16.38 4.04 1.98
CA THR A 237 -15.15 3.95 1.19
C THR A 237 -15.06 2.67 0.38
N GLN A 238 -15.65 1.58 0.85
CA GLN A 238 -15.65 0.30 0.14
C GLN A 238 -16.40 0.36 -1.19
N GLN A 239 -17.42 1.21 -1.31
CA GLN A 239 -18.14 1.39 -2.58
C GLN A 239 -17.24 1.91 -3.71
N LEU A 240 -16.08 2.47 -3.36
CA LEU A 240 -15.07 2.91 -4.31
C LEU A 240 -14.09 1.78 -4.71
N HIS A 241 -14.24 0.58 -4.16
CA HIS A 241 -13.38 -0.58 -4.41
C HIS A 241 -11.86 -0.33 -4.23
N PRO A 242 -11.40 0.37 -3.17
CA PRO A 242 -9.97 0.58 -2.94
C PRO A 242 -9.32 -0.69 -2.42
N LEU A 243 -8.01 -0.83 -2.59
CA LEU A 243 -7.25 -1.94 -1.98
C LEU A 243 -7.25 -1.85 -0.45
N PHE A 244 -7.23 -0.63 0.09
CA PHE A 244 -7.37 -0.36 1.52
C PHE A 244 -7.78 1.09 1.77
N THR A 245 -8.28 1.35 2.98
CA THR A 245 -8.59 2.69 3.47
C THR A 245 -7.58 3.11 4.53
N VAL A 246 -6.97 4.28 4.36
CA VAL A 246 -5.98 4.85 5.29
C VAL A 246 -6.63 5.90 6.17
N LEU A 247 -6.54 5.76 7.48
CA LEU A 247 -6.89 6.82 8.42
C LEU A 247 -5.69 7.75 8.62
N ALA A 248 -5.84 9.01 8.25
CA ALA A 248 -4.80 10.04 8.39
C ALA A 248 -5.21 11.07 9.42
N ALA A 249 -4.60 11.07 10.60
CA ALA A 249 -4.88 12.07 11.62
C ALA A 249 -4.48 13.48 11.13
N LYS A 250 -5.35 14.48 11.28
CA LYS A 250 -4.99 15.88 11.04
C LYS A 250 -3.94 16.34 12.05
N PRO A 251 -3.11 17.36 11.73
CA PRO A 251 -1.97 17.75 12.56
C PRO A 251 -2.30 18.09 14.02
N ASP A 252 -3.50 18.61 14.27
CA ASP A 252 -4.02 19.00 15.58
C ASP A 252 -4.85 17.91 16.28
N CYS A 253 -4.95 16.71 15.69
CA CYS A 253 -5.69 15.61 16.29
C CYS A 253 -4.98 15.07 17.54
N PRO A 254 -5.62 15.07 18.73
CA PRO A 254 -5.02 14.59 19.97
C PRO A 254 -4.60 13.12 19.90
N ALA A 255 -3.47 12.75 20.54
CA ALA A 255 -2.95 11.39 20.55
C ALA A 255 -3.96 10.36 21.10
N GLU A 256 -4.78 10.75 22.08
CA GLU A 256 -5.84 9.91 22.63
C GLU A 256 -6.89 9.54 21.55
N ILE A 257 -7.28 10.51 20.72
CA ILE A 257 -8.23 10.28 19.61
C ILE A 257 -7.58 9.39 18.54
N GLN A 258 -6.30 9.61 18.23
CA GLN A 258 -5.58 8.75 17.30
C GLN A 258 -5.55 7.30 17.80
N HIS A 259 -5.30 7.08 19.10
CA HIS A 259 -5.33 5.75 19.70
C HIS A 259 -6.72 5.11 19.62
N GLN A 260 -7.78 5.86 19.90
CA GLN A 260 -9.16 5.37 19.81
C GLN A 260 -9.56 5.04 18.36
N ALA A 261 -9.15 5.84 17.39
CA ALA A 261 -9.38 5.56 15.98
C ALA A 261 -8.65 4.27 15.51
N HIS A 262 -7.41 4.08 15.98
CA HIS A 262 -6.64 2.87 15.72
C HIS A 262 -7.31 1.62 16.31
N GLN A 263 -7.76 1.67 17.58
CA GLN A 263 -8.49 0.57 18.21
C GLN A 263 -9.77 0.22 17.46
N ALA A 264 -10.55 1.23 17.07
CA ALA A 264 -11.77 1.01 16.28
C ALA A 264 -11.47 0.32 14.95
N ALA A 265 -10.42 0.73 14.26
CA ALA A 265 -10.00 0.09 13.01
C ALA A 265 -9.58 -1.38 13.23
N GLU A 266 -8.82 -1.70 14.28
CA GLU A 266 -8.44 -3.07 14.62
C GLU A 266 -9.68 -3.95 14.94
N GLU A 267 -10.65 -3.45 15.69
CA GLU A 267 -11.90 -4.15 16.00
C GLU A 267 -12.72 -4.42 14.73
N LEU A 268 -12.84 -3.42 13.84
CA LEU A 268 -13.58 -3.56 12.59
C LEU A 268 -12.92 -4.58 11.64
N LEU A 269 -11.60 -4.62 11.55
CA LEU A 269 -10.88 -5.62 10.75
C LEU A 269 -11.25 -7.05 11.16
N LEU A 270 -11.42 -7.31 12.46
CA LEU A 270 -11.83 -8.62 12.98
C LEU A 270 -13.29 -8.92 12.67
N ILE A 271 -14.19 -7.95 12.77
CA ILE A 271 -15.61 -8.11 12.45
C ILE A 271 -15.78 -8.43 10.95
N ILE A 272 -15.10 -7.69 10.08
CA ILE A 272 -15.12 -7.87 8.62
C ILE A 272 -14.62 -9.28 8.23
N SER A 273 -13.65 -9.83 8.95
CA SER A 273 -13.15 -11.19 8.68
C SER A 273 -14.18 -12.29 8.96
N GLN A 274 -15.20 -12.01 9.77
CA GLN A 274 -16.20 -13.00 10.22
C GLN A 274 -17.51 -12.93 9.45
N SER A 275 -17.70 -11.97 8.57
CA SER A 275 -18.97 -11.75 7.84
C SER A 275 -18.71 -11.58 6.34
N PRO A 276 -19.56 -12.12 5.46
CA PRO A 276 -19.66 -11.61 4.10
C PRO A 276 -20.19 -10.16 4.16
N TRP A 277 -19.72 -9.31 3.29
CA TRP A 277 -20.21 -7.92 3.14
C TRP A 277 -21.68 -7.89 2.73
#